data_ee0425d820b49c48a1c1e0d2b5faf175
#
_entry.id   ee0425d820b49c48a1c1e0d2b5faf175
#
_cell.length_a   1.000
_cell.length_b   1.000
_cell.length_c   1.000
_cell.angle_alpha   90.00
_cell.angle_beta   90.00
_cell.angle_gamma   90.00
#
_symmetry.space_group_name_H-M   'P 1'
#
loop_
_entity.id
_entity.type
_entity.pdbx_description
1 polymer ?
#
loop_
_entity_poly.entity_id
_entity_poly.type
_entity_poly.pdbx_seq_one_letter_code
_entity_poly.pdbx_strand_id
1 'polypeptide(L)'
;TAVGNEALGANTTGAENTAVGSQALDANTTGTPNTAIGYNSLTSNTTGGSNTACGKSALQNTTTADHNTAVGNNALLTNTTGDSNVAVGSLALDASTTASNNTAVGRSALSALTTGTQNTAVGSLSLDANTTADNNTAVGYGSLSSNTTGTRLVAVGMNALASNSTANNNVAIGNNSLDACTTGTDNVALGYNALGSLTTGQYSIGIGTNAVAAATTELYNIGIGYNALLNEASGERNVAIGHAALEDSNGGTGNTAAGYGCLRDNTTGDSNCAYGKDALDTNTTGSNNVAVGLGALTGNTTGGKNTVVGTEALNSANIGNTVAIGYRALYTNNDTGYNNTAVGYQALQYNTTGAQNNAFGRQTLEDNTTGSNNCAFGYLSLQRNTTGSSNTGLGHNALSLNTTASDNTAVGFDAMEDNTTGTSNTAVGKDALTNNTTGGFNTAVGHLALDACTTGDNNVAMGYAALTDLTDQGNTTAIGNQAGENAVGGSNTFVGYLAGKGLSSGCNGQSNTAVGRDAFSGATSGEQNTCIGRNAGENITTGSNNLFLGVNAGTSLGPNGAINTGNNRIVLGNNTTAEAHIKVSFTVTSDERDKADITDFTKGLNFVNALRPV
;
A
#
# COMPACT_ATOMS: atom_id res chain seq x y z
N THR A 1 -78.98 4.83 19.80
CA THR A 1 -79.71 5.18 18.58
C THR A 1 -79.85 3.92 17.70
N ALA A 2 -81.06 3.52 17.29
CA ALA A 2 -81.31 2.41 16.39
C ALA A 2 -82.18 2.87 15.20
N VAL A 3 -81.72 2.59 13.95
CA VAL A 3 -82.45 2.87 12.73
C VAL A 3 -82.30 1.71 11.74
N GLY A 4 -83.38 0.95 11.46
CA GLY A 4 -83.39 -0.21 10.60
C GLY A 4 -84.12 -1.39 11.17
N ASN A 5 -84.42 -2.37 10.28
CA ASN A 5 -85.05 -3.62 10.72
C ASN A 5 -84.12 -4.42 11.62
N GLU A 6 -84.50 -4.86 12.80
CA GLU A 6 -83.70 -5.60 13.82
C GLU A 6 -82.44 -4.86 14.26
N ALA A 7 -82.35 -3.52 14.12
CA ALA A 7 -81.25 -2.76 14.70
C ALA A 7 -81.33 -2.74 16.23
N LEU A 8 -80.26 -3.22 16.96
CA LEU A 8 -80.26 -3.43 18.40
C LEU A 8 -81.38 -4.33 18.91
N GLY A 9 -81.80 -5.36 18.13
CA GLY A 9 -82.96 -6.19 18.41
C GLY A 9 -82.91 -6.90 19.78
N ALA A 10 -81.77 -7.43 20.18
CA ALA A 10 -81.57 -8.14 21.43
C ALA A 10 -80.97 -7.29 22.59
N ASN A 11 -80.81 -5.96 22.44
CA ASN A 11 -80.14 -5.13 23.43
C ASN A 11 -80.89 -5.06 24.77
N THR A 12 -80.26 -5.47 25.86
CA THR A 12 -80.87 -5.47 27.18
C THR A 12 -80.41 -4.32 28.09
N THR A 13 -79.09 -4.19 28.31
CA THR A 13 -78.53 -3.16 29.20
C THR A 13 -77.40 -2.36 28.51
N GLY A 14 -76.99 -2.73 27.31
CA GLY A 14 -75.96 -2.02 26.56
C GLY A 14 -76.29 -0.56 26.30
N ALA A 15 -75.50 0.37 26.81
CA ALA A 15 -75.68 1.82 26.71
C ALA A 15 -74.78 2.41 25.62
N GLU A 16 -75.08 3.63 25.16
CA GLU A 16 -74.26 4.45 24.25
C GLU A 16 -73.98 3.83 22.88
N ASN A 17 -74.86 2.88 22.44
CA ASN A 17 -74.74 2.24 21.15
C ASN A 17 -75.45 3.04 20.06
N THR A 18 -74.83 3.09 18.85
CA THR A 18 -75.44 3.62 17.63
C THR A 18 -75.52 2.53 16.56
N ALA A 19 -76.74 2.18 16.10
CA ALA A 19 -76.97 1.19 15.09
C ALA A 19 -77.81 1.78 13.95
N VAL A 20 -77.30 1.81 12.71
CA VAL A 20 -77.98 2.31 11.53
C VAL A 20 -77.86 1.29 10.40
N GLY A 21 -78.89 0.58 10.07
CA GLY A 21 -78.93 -0.47 9.05
C GLY A 21 -79.77 -1.69 9.50
N SER A 22 -80.27 -2.49 8.54
CA SER A 22 -80.93 -3.73 8.89
C SER A 22 -79.97 -4.70 9.54
N GLN A 23 -80.31 -5.27 10.69
CA GLN A 23 -79.55 -6.19 11.55
C GLN A 23 -78.23 -5.62 12.12
N ALA A 24 -78.13 -4.30 12.18
CA ALA A 24 -76.98 -3.64 12.82
C ALA A 24 -77.05 -3.84 14.37
N LEU A 25 -76.00 -4.44 15.00
CA LEU A 25 -75.95 -4.79 16.43
C LEU A 25 -77.13 -5.63 16.89
N ASP A 26 -77.66 -6.52 16.07
CA ASP A 26 -78.87 -7.25 16.38
C ASP A 26 -78.75 -8.11 17.62
N ALA A 27 -77.67 -8.91 17.79
CA ALA A 27 -77.46 -9.79 18.94
C ALA A 27 -76.89 -9.10 20.18
N ASN A 28 -76.63 -7.77 20.16
CA ASN A 28 -76.02 -7.07 21.29
C ASN A 28 -76.89 -7.15 22.54
N THR A 29 -76.34 -7.62 23.67
CA THR A 29 -77.03 -7.69 24.95
C THR A 29 -76.57 -6.63 25.93
N THR A 30 -75.26 -6.59 26.25
CA THR A 30 -74.66 -5.70 27.27
C THR A 30 -73.48 -4.88 26.75
N GLY A 31 -73.03 -5.12 25.49
CA GLY A 31 -71.87 -4.41 24.89
C GLY A 31 -72.09 -2.90 24.81
N THR A 32 -71.05 -2.09 25.13
CA THR A 32 -71.11 -0.61 25.19
C THR A 32 -69.72 0.00 25.15
N PRO A 33 -69.48 1.20 24.59
CA PRO A 33 -70.24 1.85 23.53
C PRO A 33 -69.85 1.25 22.17
N ASN A 34 -70.79 0.99 21.28
CA ASN A 34 -70.50 0.52 19.93
C ASN A 34 -71.16 1.39 18.86
N THR A 35 -70.56 1.54 17.70
CA THR A 35 -71.10 2.21 16.53
C THR A 35 -71.17 1.22 15.36
N ALA A 36 -72.37 0.92 14.86
CA ALA A 36 -72.60 0.04 13.72
C ALA A 36 -73.43 0.73 12.66
N ILE A 37 -72.89 0.94 11.47
CA ILE A 37 -73.53 1.61 10.35
C ILE A 37 -73.41 0.71 9.11
N GLY A 38 -74.47 0.09 8.68
CA GLY A 38 -74.51 -0.80 7.51
C GLY A 38 -75.35 -2.05 7.72
N TYR A 39 -75.71 -2.73 6.62
CA TYR A 39 -76.41 -4.02 6.67
C TYR A 39 -75.48 -5.07 7.34
N ASN A 40 -75.96 -5.79 8.33
CA ASN A 40 -75.27 -6.81 9.12
C ASN A 40 -73.97 -6.31 9.80
N SER A 41 -73.81 -5.04 10.10
CA SER A 41 -72.65 -4.53 10.87
C SER A 41 -72.76 -4.92 12.34
N LEU A 42 -71.70 -5.55 12.94
CA LEU A 42 -71.66 -6.04 14.32
C LEU A 42 -72.86 -6.94 14.69
N THR A 43 -73.42 -7.66 13.75
CA THR A 43 -74.68 -8.42 13.97
C THR A 43 -74.56 -9.42 15.11
N SER A 44 -73.46 -10.17 15.25
CA SER A 44 -73.26 -11.23 16.25
C SER A 44 -72.69 -10.72 17.59
N ASN A 45 -72.42 -9.42 17.76
CA ASN A 45 -71.86 -8.88 18.99
C ASN A 45 -72.81 -9.07 20.17
N THR A 46 -72.35 -9.67 21.26
CA THR A 46 -73.14 -9.88 22.49
C THR A 46 -72.71 -8.94 23.61
N THR A 47 -71.44 -8.98 23.99
CA THR A 47 -70.87 -8.23 25.12
C THR A 47 -69.70 -7.31 24.76
N GLY A 48 -69.14 -7.41 23.56
CA GLY A 48 -68.02 -6.61 23.13
C GLY A 48 -68.35 -5.12 23.09
N GLY A 49 -67.40 -4.28 23.55
CA GLY A 49 -67.54 -2.82 23.64
C GLY A 49 -66.53 -2.02 22.85
N SER A 50 -66.79 -0.72 22.69
CA SER A 50 -65.87 0.21 22.02
C SER A 50 -65.53 -0.17 20.57
N ASN A 51 -66.46 -0.85 19.86
CA ASN A 51 -66.24 -1.21 18.46
C ASN A 51 -66.91 -0.20 17.52
N THR A 52 -66.24 0.11 16.41
CA THR A 52 -66.78 0.92 15.32
C THR A 52 -66.82 0.10 14.04
N ALA A 53 -68.01 -0.13 13.50
CA ALA A 53 -68.28 -0.85 12.25
C ALA A 53 -69.02 0.05 11.26
N CYS A 54 -68.43 0.38 10.13
CA CYS A 54 -69.06 1.17 9.10
C CYS A 54 -68.92 0.49 7.72
N GLY A 55 -69.98 -0.15 7.29
CA GLY A 55 -69.97 -0.91 6.02
C GLY A 55 -70.83 -2.16 6.09
N LYS A 56 -71.23 -2.72 4.92
CA LYS A 56 -71.93 -4.00 4.86
C LYS A 56 -71.06 -5.09 5.50
N SER A 57 -71.60 -5.81 6.47
CA SER A 57 -70.98 -6.95 7.16
C SER A 57 -69.63 -6.61 7.84
N ALA A 58 -69.36 -5.35 8.19
CA ALA A 58 -68.19 -4.96 8.98
C ALA A 58 -68.36 -5.53 10.39
N LEU A 59 -67.32 -6.24 10.92
CA LEU A 59 -67.31 -6.94 12.25
C LEU A 59 -68.52 -7.87 12.43
N GLN A 60 -69.03 -8.48 11.38
CA GLN A 60 -70.29 -9.23 11.41
C GLN A 60 -70.26 -10.35 12.48
N ASN A 61 -69.17 -11.14 12.59
CA ASN A 61 -69.09 -12.32 13.45
C ASN A 61 -68.48 -12.05 14.81
N THR A 62 -68.15 -10.79 15.15
CA THR A 62 -67.66 -10.39 16.43
C THR A 62 -68.64 -10.75 17.53
N THR A 63 -68.20 -11.41 18.61
CA THR A 63 -69.05 -11.81 19.73
C THR A 63 -68.71 -11.02 21.03
N THR A 64 -67.47 -11.06 21.47
CA THR A 64 -67.03 -10.49 22.75
C THR A 64 -65.85 -9.54 22.62
N ALA A 65 -65.32 -9.33 21.42
CA ALA A 65 -64.12 -8.53 21.15
C ALA A 65 -64.35 -7.02 21.38
N ASP A 66 -63.33 -6.36 21.89
CA ASP A 66 -63.33 -4.94 22.23
C ASP A 66 -62.41 -4.11 21.33
N HIS A 67 -62.66 -2.81 21.27
CA HIS A 67 -61.77 -1.81 20.71
C HIS A 67 -61.43 -2.00 19.21
N ASN A 68 -62.27 -2.62 18.41
CA ASN A 68 -62.05 -2.81 16.98
C ASN A 68 -62.67 -1.67 16.17
N THR A 69 -61.97 -1.25 15.11
CA THR A 69 -62.45 -0.29 14.10
C THR A 69 -62.47 -0.97 12.75
N ALA A 70 -63.65 -1.12 12.11
CA ALA A 70 -63.81 -1.68 10.79
C ALA A 70 -64.63 -0.74 9.88
N VAL A 71 -63.99 -0.27 8.82
CA VAL A 71 -64.63 0.60 7.84
C VAL A 71 -64.46 0.01 6.44
N GLY A 72 -65.55 -0.48 5.85
CA GLY A 72 -65.54 -1.11 4.54
C GLY A 72 -66.44 -2.34 4.43
N ASN A 73 -66.73 -2.79 3.20
CA ASN A 73 -67.45 -4.00 2.96
C ASN A 73 -66.64 -5.21 3.43
N ASN A 74 -67.17 -6.05 4.32
CA ASN A 74 -66.55 -7.22 4.91
C ASN A 74 -65.24 -6.93 5.67
N ALA A 75 -65.00 -5.74 6.16
CA ALA A 75 -63.86 -5.44 6.99
C ALA A 75 -64.02 -6.18 8.36
N LEU A 76 -62.98 -6.96 8.80
CA LEU A 76 -62.99 -7.80 10.01
C LEU A 76 -64.24 -8.75 10.05
N LEU A 77 -64.65 -9.28 8.90
CA LEU A 77 -65.86 -10.06 8.78
C LEU A 77 -65.92 -11.23 9.77
N THR A 78 -64.89 -12.06 9.86
CA THR A 78 -64.86 -13.32 10.64
C THR A 78 -64.30 -13.16 12.05
N ASN A 79 -63.92 -11.96 12.49
CA ASN A 79 -63.39 -11.71 13.81
C ASN A 79 -64.40 -12.16 14.89
N THR A 80 -64.00 -13.02 15.83
CA THR A 80 -64.80 -13.44 16.95
C THR A 80 -64.42 -12.81 18.27
N THR A 81 -63.15 -12.95 18.66
CA THR A 81 -62.60 -12.52 19.94
C THR A 81 -61.33 -11.68 19.85
N GLY A 82 -60.86 -11.34 18.65
CA GLY A 82 -59.67 -10.51 18.47
C GLY A 82 -59.92 -9.04 18.80
N ASP A 83 -59.07 -8.45 19.65
CA ASP A 83 -59.23 -7.07 20.16
C ASP A 83 -58.31 -6.08 19.48
N SER A 84 -58.68 -4.81 19.54
CA SER A 84 -57.79 -3.69 19.20
C SER A 84 -57.26 -3.72 17.74
N ASN A 85 -58.09 -4.17 16.82
CA ASN A 85 -57.75 -4.16 15.40
C ASN A 85 -58.34 -2.94 14.70
N VAL A 86 -57.61 -2.42 13.71
CA VAL A 86 -58.06 -1.35 12.79
C VAL A 86 -58.09 -1.94 11.37
N ALA A 87 -59.25 -1.99 10.76
CA ALA A 87 -59.48 -2.45 9.39
C ALA A 87 -60.20 -1.38 8.57
N VAL A 88 -59.56 -0.77 7.64
CA VAL A 88 -60.13 0.29 6.77
C VAL A 88 -59.94 -0.12 5.29
N GLY A 89 -60.97 -0.56 4.66
CA GLY A 89 -60.97 -1.03 3.28
C GLY A 89 -61.85 -2.25 3.08
N SER A 90 -62.31 -2.49 1.83
CA SER A 90 -63.04 -3.71 1.52
C SER A 90 -62.15 -4.94 1.70
N LEU A 91 -62.64 -5.96 2.41
CA LEU A 91 -61.94 -7.20 2.74
C LEU A 91 -60.62 -6.99 3.57
N ALA A 92 -60.48 -5.88 4.27
CA ALA A 92 -59.37 -5.71 5.21
C ALA A 92 -59.59 -6.60 6.45
N LEU A 93 -58.57 -7.44 6.80
CA LEU A 93 -58.64 -8.42 7.95
C LEU A 93 -59.88 -9.35 7.92
N ASP A 94 -60.40 -9.66 6.72
CA ASP A 94 -61.70 -10.37 6.64
C ASP A 94 -61.66 -11.83 7.15
N ALA A 95 -60.51 -12.52 7.06
CA ALA A 95 -60.32 -13.88 7.63
C ALA A 95 -59.89 -13.90 9.09
N SER A 96 -59.68 -12.76 9.73
CA SER A 96 -59.22 -12.70 11.15
C SER A 96 -60.24 -13.32 12.11
N THR A 97 -59.83 -14.26 12.93
CA THR A 97 -60.72 -14.90 13.92
C THR A 97 -60.42 -14.46 15.35
N THR A 98 -59.17 -14.57 15.78
CA THR A 98 -58.73 -14.28 17.18
C THR A 98 -57.53 -13.31 17.20
N ALA A 99 -57.06 -12.84 16.03
CA ALA A 99 -55.94 -11.95 15.90
C ALA A 99 -56.21 -10.59 16.58
N SER A 100 -55.18 -10.04 17.27
CA SER A 100 -55.32 -8.78 18.00
C SER A 100 -54.21 -7.79 17.67
N ASN A 101 -54.45 -6.51 17.92
CA ASN A 101 -53.47 -5.44 17.73
C ASN A 101 -52.94 -5.30 16.28
N ASN A 102 -53.77 -5.56 15.28
CA ASN A 102 -53.43 -5.39 13.88
C ASN A 102 -54.02 -4.11 13.28
N THR A 103 -53.26 -3.47 12.40
CA THR A 103 -53.76 -2.32 11.61
C THR A 103 -53.69 -2.69 10.14
N ALA A 104 -54.85 -2.69 9.48
CA ALA A 104 -55.00 -2.95 8.04
C ALA A 104 -55.73 -1.79 7.38
N VAL A 105 -55.08 -1.07 6.48
CA VAL A 105 -55.66 0.05 5.73
C VAL A 105 -55.41 -0.18 4.25
N GLY A 106 -56.46 -0.51 3.50
CA GLY A 106 -56.41 -0.82 2.08
C GLY A 106 -57.30 -2.00 1.70
N ARG A 107 -57.65 -2.12 0.42
CA ARG A 107 -58.39 -3.27 -0.08
C ARG A 107 -57.58 -4.55 0.10
N SER A 108 -58.17 -5.54 0.76
CA SER A 108 -57.57 -6.85 1.04
C SER A 108 -56.21 -6.74 1.81
N ALA A 109 -56.00 -5.70 2.61
CA ALA A 109 -54.86 -5.65 3.51
C ALA A 109 -55.06 -6.70 4.63
N LEU A 110 -54.05 -7.57 4.89
CA LEU A 110 -54.12 -8.69 5.86
C LEU A 110 -55.32 -9.61 5.66
N SER A 111 -55.80 -9.83 4.43
CA SER A 111 -57.05 -10.54 4.20
C SER A 111 -57.02 -12.03 4.60
N ALA A 112 -55.87 -12.69 4.53
CA ALA A 112 -55.72 -14.11 4.96
C ALA A 112 -55.38 -14.31 6.44
N LEU A 113 -55.18 -13.24 7.23
CA LEU A 113 -54.72 -13.33 8.63
C LEU A 113 -55.76 -14.01 9.51
N THR A 114 -55.38 -15.07 10.20
CA THR A 114 -56.26 -15.80 11.14
C THR A 114 -55.97 -15.49 12.60
N THR A 115 -54.74 -15.67 13.04
CA THR A 115 -54.34 -15.57 14.47
C THR A 115 -53.13 -14.65 14.72
N GLY A 116 -52.40 -14.21 13.69
CA GLY A 116 -51.23 -13.34 13.84
C GLY A 116 -51.54 -12.01 14.52
N THR A 117 -50.63 -11.49 15.29
CA THR A 117 -50.78 -10.27 16.11
C THR A 117 -49.75 -9.21 15.78
N GLN A 118 -50.07 -7.94 16.14
CA GLN A 118 -49.11 -6.83 16.05
C GLN A 118 -48.58 -6.57 14.63
N ASN A 119 -49.40 -6.75 13.61
CA ASN A 119 -49.08 -6.45 12.22
C ASN A 119 -49.63 -5.07 11.80
N THR A 120 -48.88 -4.35 11.03
CA THR A 120 -49.32 -3.09 10.37
C THR A 120 -49.27 -3.26 8.86
N ALA A 121 -50.37 -3.17 8.18
CA ALA A 121 -50.51 -3.24 6.72
C ALA A 121 -51.23 -2.01 6.18
N VAL A 122 -50.55 -1.17 5.44
CA VAL A 122 -51.12 0.04 4.81
C VAL A 122 -50.86 0.01 3.31
N GLY A 123 -51.88 -0.27 2.56
CA GLY A 123 -51.83 -0.41 1.10
C GLY A 123 -52.72 -1.53 0.60
N SER A 124 -53.19 -1.45 -0.63
CA SER A 124 -53.95 -2.56 -1.24
C SER A 124 -53.05 -3.79 -1.39
N LEU A 125 -53.53 -4.97 -1.02
CA LEU A 125 -52.81 -6.25 -1.05
C LEU A 125 -51.52 -6.26 -0.21
N SER A 126 -51.43 -5.43 0.82
CA SER A 126 -50.30 -5.50 1.76
C SER A 126 -50.53 -6.64 2.78
N LEU A 127 -49.52 -7.51 2.96
CA LEU A 127 -49.60 -8.71 3.85
C LEU A 127 -50.84 -9.61 3.59
N ASP A 128 -51.35 -9.63 2.37
CA ASP A 128 -52.63 -10.29 2.08
C ASP A 128 -52.58 -11.83 2.20
N ALA A 129 -51.42 -12.47 2.04
CA ALA A 129 -51.22 -13.90 2.28
C ALA A 129 -50.83 -14.27 3.70
N ASN A 130 -50.60 -13.32 4.61
CA ASN A 130 -50.19 -13.61 5.98
C ASN A 130 -51.29 -14.35 6.76
N THR A 131 -50.96 -15.52 7.30
CA THR A 131 -51.92 -16.36 8.06
C THR A 131 -51.73 -16.28 9.57
N THR A 132 -50.51 -16.48 10.06
CA THR A 132 -50.23 -16.61 11.50
C THR A 132 -49.03 -15.77 11.97
N ALA A 133 -48.35 -15.07 11.08
CA ALA A 133 -47.13 -14.32 11.42
C ALA A 133 -47.42 -13.05 12.21
N ASP A 134 -46.50 -12.71 13.11
CA ASP A 134 -46.58 -11.56 14.00
C ASP A 134 -45.53 -10.51 13.72
N ASN A 135 -45.75 -9.29 14.21
CA ASN A 135 -44.77 -8.23 14.27
C ASN A 135 -44.24 -7.77 12.90
N ASN A 136 -45.10 -7.74 11.89
CA ASN A 136 -44.72 -7.28 10.56
C ASN A 136 -45.26 -5.87 10.29
N THR A 137 -44.48 -5.06 9.59
CA THR A 137 -44.88 -3.73 9.09
C THR A 137 -44.80 -3.71 7.56
N ALA A 138 -45.91 -3.51 6.87
CA ALA A 138 -46.00 -3.43 5.44
C ALA A 138 -46.74 -2.14 5.01
N VAL A 139 -46.04 -1.27 4.31
CA VAL A 139 -46.61 0.00 3.81
C VAL A 139 -46.35 0.13 2.33
N GLY A 140 -47.39 0.03 1.50
CA GLY A 140 -47.28 0.10 0.06
C GLY A 140 -48.18 -0.94 -0.65
N TYR A 141 -48.46 -0.75 -1.92
CA TYR A 141 -49.17 -1.71 -2.75
C TYR A 141 -48.34 -3.01 -2.85
N GLY A 142 -48.92 -4.17 -2.52
CA GLY A 142 -48.30 -5.48 -2.66
C GLY A 142 -47.06 -5.69 -1.76
N SER A 143 -46.83 -4.85 -0.76
CA SER A 143 -45.74 -5.07 0.19
C SER A 143 -46.02 -6.31 1.03
N LEU A 144 -45.01 -7.23 1.15
CA LEU A 144 -45.14 -8.52 1.84
C LEU A 144 -46.33 -9.38 1.37
N SER A 145 -46.76 -9.25 0.12
CA SER A 145 -48.02 -9.90 -0.37
C SER A 145 -47.95 -11.43 -0.32
N SER A 146 -46.81 -12.07 -0.44
CA SER A 146 -46.66 -13.54 -0.36
C SER A 146 -46.29 -14.07 1.02
N ASN A 147 -46.11 -13.20 2.02
CA ASN A 147 -45.70 -13.64 3.35
C ASN A 147 -46.75 -14.50 4.03
N THR A 148 -46.39 -15.72 4.45
CA THR A 148 -47.31 -16.62 5.18
C THR A 148 -46.99 -16.71 6.66
N THR A 149 -45.74 -16.96 7.01
CA THR A 149 -45.31 -17.20 8.39
C THR A 149 -44.08 -16.40 8.81
N GLY A 150 -43.45 -15.61 7.95
CA GLY A 150 -42.31 -14.77 8.26
C GLY A 150 -42.65 -13.67 9.28
N THR A 151 -41.80 -13.44 10.27
CA THR A 151 -42.01 -12.48 11.35
C THR A 151 -40.94 -11.42 11.45
N ARG A 152 -41.25 -10.30 12.12
CA ARG A 152 -40.30 -9.18 12.34
C ARG A 152 -39.77 -8.58 11.02
N LEU A 153 -40.68 -8.37 10.10
CA LEU A 153 -40.40 -7.80 8.79
C LEU A 153 -40.81 -6.34 8.72
N VAL A 154 -40.02 -5.52 8.06
CA VAL A 154 -40.37 -4.15 7.70
C VAL A 154 -40.27 -4.00 6.20
N ALA A 155 -41.41 -3.73 5.54
CA ALA A 155 -41.53 -3.51 4.11
C ALA A 155 -42.23 -2.19 3.83
N VAL A 156 -41.54 -1.21 3.28
CA VAL A 156 -42.08 0.11 2.95
C VAL A 156 -41.77 0.44 1.49
N GLY A 157 -42.77 0.42 0.65
CA GLY A 157 -42.66 0.65 -0.77
C GLY A 157 -43.54 -0.31 -1.58
N MET A 158 -43.80 0.02 -2.84
CA MET A 158 -44.54 -0.89 -3.76
C MET A 158 -43.68 -2.14 -3.98
N ASN A 159 -44.28 -3.32 -3.80
CA ASN A 159 -43.66 -4.64 -3.92
C ASN A 159 -42.41 -4.84 -3.04
N ALA A 160 -42.23 -4.08 -1.97
CA ALA A 160 -41.15 -4.35 -1.02
C ALA A 160 -41.36 -5.72 -0.36
N LEU A 161 -40.36 -6.64 -0.39
CA LEU A 161 -40.47 -8.02 0.10
C LEU A 161 -41.69 -8.80 -0.47
N ALA A 162 -42.07 -8.54 -1.72
CA ALA A 162 -43.31 -9.11 -2.27
C ALA A 162 -43.32 -10.64 -2.30
N SER A 163 -42.19 -11.30 -2.58
CA SER A 163 -42.07 -12.77 -2.68
C SER A 163 -41.75 -13.44 -1.35
N ASN A 164 -41.60 -12.70 -0.26
CA ASN A 164 -41.26 -13.29 1.03
C ASN A 164 -42.31 -14.31 1.45
N SER A 165 -41.89 -15.53 1.77
CA SER A 165 -42.83 -16.56 2.23
C SER A 165 -42.70 -16.89 3.71
N THR A 166 -41.47 -17.17 4.16
CA THR A 166 -41.18 -17.63 5.52
C THR A 166 -39.96 -16.95 6.19
N ALA A 167 -39.26 -16.09 5.46
CA ALA A 167 -38.10 -15.39 5.96
C ALA A 167 -38.42 -14.42 7.11
N ASN A 168 -37.46 -14.21 8.01
CA ASN A 168 -37.61 -13.35 9.18
C ASN A 168 -36.56 -12.24 9.21
N ASN A 169 -36.81 -11.21 10.02
CA ASN A 169 -35.84 -10.17 10.37
C ASN A 169 -35.34 -9.34 9.18
N ASN A 170 -36.06 -9.26 8.07
CA ASN A 170 -35.67 -8.43 6.95
C ASN A 170 -36.23 -7.02 7.04
N VAL A 171 -35.45 -6.03 6.60
CA VAL A 171 -35.89 -4.64 6.42
C VAL A 171 -35.76 -4.27 4.95
N ALA A 172 -36.88 -3.90 4.32
CA ALA A 172 -36.92 -3.47 2.93
C ALA A 172 -37.67 -2.13 2.81
N ILE A 173 -36.96 -1.08 2.42
CA ILE A 173 -37.52 0.26 2.26
C ILE A 173 -37.16 0.78 0.84
N GLY A 174 -38.16 0.85 -0.02
CA GLY A 174 -38.01 1.25 -1.41
C GLY A 174 -38.88 0.42 -2.32
N ASN A 175 -39.17 0.94 -3.52
CA ASN A 175 -39.90 0.20 -4.55
C ASN A 175 -39.04 -0.99 -5.01
N ASN A 176 -39.62 -2.20 -5.05
CA ASN A 176 -38.97 -3.47 -5.41
C ASN A 176 -37.72 -3.79 -4.56
N SER A 177 -37.59 -3.27 -3.35
CA SER A 177 -36.52 -3.67 -2.43
C SER A 177 -36.75 -5.08 -1.91
N LEU A 178 -35.76 -5.97 -2.01
CA LEU A 178 -35.85 -7.38 -1.60
C LEU A 178 -37.06 -8.12 -2.17
N ASP A 179 -37.57 -7.72 -3.35
CA ASP A 179 -38.85 -8.23 -3.87
C ASP A 179 -38.81 -9.72 -4.27
N ALA A 180 -37.66 -10.25 -4.68
CA ALA A 180 -37.47 -11.68 -4.98
C ALA A 180 -37.20 -12.56 -3.75
N CYS A 181 -36.99 -12.00 -2.55
CA CYS A 181 -36.62 -12.75 -1.35
C CYS A 181 -37.72 -13.70 -0.91
N THR A 182 -37.41 -15.00 -0.82
CA THR A 182 -38.36 -16.05 -0.39
C THR A 182 -38.10 -16.54 1.03
N THR A 183 -36.88 -16.95 1.32
CA THR A 183 -36.47 -17.55 2.63
C THR A 183 -35.21 -16.94 3.23
N GLY A 184 -34.55 -15.97 2.57
CA GLY A 184 -33.38 -15.26 3.09
C GLY A 184 -33.70 -14.42 4.32
N THR A 185 -32.87 -14.46 5.38
CA THR A 185 -33.12 -13.78 6.64
C THR A 185 -32.06 -12.72 6.95
N ASP A 186 -32.41 -11.81 7.86
CA ASP A 186 -31.47 -10.85 8.44
C ASP A 186 -30.82 -9.90 7.40
N ASN A 187 -31.58 -9.54 6.35
CA ASN A 187 -31.12 -8.63 5.30
C ASN A 187 -31.69 -7.21 5.49
N VAL A 188 -30.94 -6.21 5.05
CA VAL A 188 -31.35 -4.79 5.05
C VAL A 188 -31.25 -4.25 3.64
N ALA A 189 -32.38 -3.84 3.06
CA ALA A 189 -32.48 -3.19 1.76
C ALA A 189 -33.11 -1.79 1.88
N LEU A 190 -32.37 -0.76 1.50
CA LEU A 190 -32.86 0.62 1.51
C LEU A 190 -32.57 1.28 0.16
N GLY A 191 -33.57 1.42 -0.68
CA GLY A 191 -33.46 2.03 -2.01
C GLY A 191 -34.27 1.29 -3.06
N TYR A 192 -34.45 1.92 -4.23
CA TYR A 192 -35.07 1.27 -5.38
C TYR A 192 -34.24 0.04 -5.80
N ASN A 193 -34.89 -1.13 -5.91
CA ASN A 193 -34.29 -2.39 -6.35
C ASN A 193 -33.01 -2.80 -5.54
N ALA A 194 -32.89 -2.34 -4.29
CA ALA A 194 -31.81 -2.79 -3.41
C ALA A 194 -32.05 -4.26 -3.04
N LEU A 195 -31.02 -5.13 -3.22
CA LEU A 195 -31.13 -6.59 -3.02
C LEU A 195 -32.27 -7.23 -3.83
N GLY A 196 -32.62 -6.64 -5.00
CA GLY A 196 -33.86 -7.00 -5.74
C GLY A 196 -33.94 -8.46 -6.20
N SER A 197 -32.80 -9.09 -6.55
CA SER A 197 -32.75 -10.48 -6.99
C SER A 197 -32.50 -11.49 -5.90
N LEU A 198 -32.23 -11.06 -4.65
CA LEU A 198 -31.86 -11.94 -3.55
C LEU A 198 -33.00 -12.88 -3.16
N THR A 199 -32.82 -14.21 -3.27
CA THR A 199 -33.87 -15.21 -3.01
C THR A 199 -33.70 -15.87 -1.64
N THR A 200 -32.53 -16.43 -1.35
CA THR A 200 -32.24 -17.21 -0.12
C THR A 200 -31.02 -16.69 0.64
N GLY A 201 -30.29 -15.70 0.11
CA GLY A 201 -29.12 -15.09 0.77
C GLY A 201 -29.45 -14.43 2.10
N GLN A 202 -28.47 -14.36 2.99
CA GLN A 202 -28.64 -13.89 4.37
C GLN A 202 -27.56 -12.89 4.76
N TYR A 203 -27.84 -12.09 5.79
CA TYR A 203 -26.90 -11.16 6.41
C TYR A 203 -26.31 -10.12 5.44
N SER A 204 -27.06 -9.75 4.40
CA SER A 204 -26.63 -8.79 3.39
C SER A 204 -27.26 -7.41 3.61
N ILE A 205 -26.51 -6.36 3.28
CA ILE A 205 -26.94 -4.96 3.40
C ILE A 205 -26.82 -4.29 2.03
N GLY A 206 -27.95 -3.83 1.49
CA GLY A 206 -28.03 -3.02 0.26
C GLY A 206 -28.63 -1.64 0.55
N ILE A 207 -27.86 -0.59 0.49
CA ILE A 207 -28.32 0.79 0.72
C ILE A 207 -27.99 1.65 -0.51
N GLY A 208 -29.00 2.05 -1.24
CA GLY A 208 -28.88 2.81 -2.49
C GLY A 208 -29.66 2.16 -3.62
N THR A 209 -29.91 2.92 -4.69
CA THR A 209 -30.53 2.38 -5.90
C THR A 209 -29.64 1.29 -6.51
N ASN A 210 -30.21 0.12 -6.77
CA ASN A 210 -29.55 -1.08 -7.29
C ASN A 210 -28.34 -1.57 -6.46
N ALA A 211 -28.27 -1.24 -5.19
CA ALA A 211 -27.20 -1.79 -4.33
C ALA A 211 -27.41 -3.30 -4.18
N VAL A 212 -26.38 -4.11 -4.51
CA VAL A 212 -26.39 -5.59 -4.47
C VAL A 212 -27.53 -6.20 -5.28
N ALA A 213 -27.89 -5.62 -6.41
CA ALA A 213 -29.15 -5.95 -7.08
C ALA A 213 -29.18 -7.34 -7.75
N ALA A 214 -28.03 -7.85 -8.24
CA ALA A 214 -27.95 -9.14 -8.92
C ALA A 214 -27.72 -10.34 -7.99
N ALA A 215 -27.40 -10.14 -6.72
CA ALA A 215 -27.19 -11.20 -5.74
C ALA A 215 -28.43 -12.11 -5.62
N THR A 216 -28.24 -13.43 -5.58
CA THR A 216 -29.34 -14.40 -5.51
C THR A 216 -29.33 -15.26 -4.25
N THR A 217 -28.17 -15.84 -3.91
CA THR A 217 -28.02 -16.77 -2.76
C THR A 217 -26.86 -16.40 -1.83
N GLU A 218 -26.13 -15.35 -2.15
CA GLU A 218 -24.87 -14.94 -1.55
C GLU A 218 -25.06 -14.43 -0.11
N LEU A 219 -24.01 -14.57 0.69
CA LEU A 219 -24.03 -14.25 2.12
C LEU A 219 -23.07 -13.11 2.47
N TYR A 220 -23.46 -12.31 3.45
CA TYR A 220 -22.59 -11.30 4.08
C TYR A 220 -22.06 -10.19 3.16
N ASN A 221 -22.80 -9.82 2.11
CA ASN A 221 -22.43 -8.70 1.24
C ASN A 221 -22.96 -7.37 1.79
N ILE A 222 -22.15 -6.33 1.74
CA ILE A 222 -22.51 -4.96 2.11
C ILE A 222 -22.29 -4.04 0.92
N GLY A 223 -23.37 -3.53 0.34
CA GLY A 223 -23.36 -2.53 -0.73
C GLY A 223 -24.01 -1.23 -0.27
N ILE A 224 -23.28 -0.13 -0.21
CA ILE A 224 -23.78 1.19 0.17
C ILE A 224 -23.41 2.20 -0.92
N GLY A 225 -24.37 2.62 -1.69
CA GLY A 225 -24.21 3.56 -2.80
C GLY A 225 -25.02 3.18 -4.03
N TYR A 226 -25.14 4.10 -4.98
CA TYR A 226 -25.72 3.83 -6.29
C TYR A 226 -24.89 2.78 -7.02
N ASN A 227 -25.49 1.67 -7.46
CA ASN A 227 -24.85 0.54 -8.14
C ASN A 227 -23.68 -0.11 -7.37
N ALA A 228 -23.59 0.04 -6.05
CA ALA A 228 -22.60 -0.69 -5.27
C ALA A 228 -22.88 -2.20 -5.31
N LEU A 229 -21.90 -3.03 -5.74
CA LEU A 229 -22.09 -4.49 -5.95
C LEU A 229 -23.28 -4.81 -6.91
N LEU A 230 -23.45 -4.02 -7.96
CA LEU A 230 -24.62 -4.17 -8.85
C LEU A 230 -24.72 -5.58 -9.45
N ASN A 231 -23.63 -6.09 -10.03
CA ASN A 231 -23.57 -7.33 -10.82
C ASN A 231 -23.07 -8.54 -10.03
N GLU A 232 -22.97 -8.45 -8.71
CA GLU A 232 -22.51 -9.55 -7.87
C GLU A 232 -23.52 -10.71 -7.87
N ALA A 233 -23.18 -11.81 -8.53
CA ALA A 233 -24.07 -12.96 -8.68
C ALA A 233 -23.62 -14.23 -7.95
N SER A 234 -22.39 -14.27 -7.39
CA SER A 234 -21.87 -15.48 -6.73
C SER A 234 -20.78 -15.23 -5.66
N GLY A 235 -20.31 -14.01 -5.45
CA GLY A 235 -19.29 -13.69 -4.42
C GLY A 235 -19.89 -13.37 -3.06
N GLU A 236 -19.13 -13.66 -2.01
CA GLU A 236 -19.54 -13.48 -0.63
C GLU A 236 -18.59 -12.58 0.15
N ARG A 237 -19.07 -12.01 1.26
CA ARG A 237 -18.24 -11.24 2.22
C ARG A 237 -17.57 -10.02 1.58
N ASN A 238 -18.22 -9.40 0.63
CA ASN A 238 -17.73 -8.18 0.00
C ASN A 238 -18.32 -6.94 0.70
N VAL A 239 -17.50 -5.90 0.82
CA VAL A 239 -17.91 -4.59 1.32
C VAL A 239 -17.66 -3.54 0.23
N ALA A 240 -18.71 -2.93 -0.27
CA ALA A 240 -18.67 -1.87 -1.28
C ALA A 240 -19.35 -0.61 -0.75
N ILE A 241 -18.61 0.47 -0.60
CA ILE A 241 -19.14 1.76 -0.12
C ILE A 241 -18.76 2.85 -1.12
N GLY A 242 -19.72 3.35 -1.83
CA GLY A 242 -19.55 4.41 -2.85
C GLY A 242 -20.34 4.14 -4.13
N HIS A 243 -20.45 5.15 -4.97
CA HIS A 243 -21.05 5.02 -6.30
C HIS A 243 -20.21 4.05 -7.14
N ALA A 244 -20.83 3.03 -7.71
CA ALA A 244 -20.19 2.01 -8.56
C ALA A 244 -18.97 1.31 -7.92
N ALA A 245 -18.91 1.22 -6.58
CA ALA A 245 -17.89 0.41 -5.90
C ALA A 245 -18.20 -1.08 -6.12
N LEU A 246 -17.21 -1.87 -6.60
CA LEU A 246 -17.39 -3.29 -6.96
C LEU A 246 -18.58 -3.53 -7.92
N GLU A 247 -18.83 -2.59 -8.85
CA GLU A 247 -20.03 -2.65 -9.72
C GLU A 247 -20.11 -3.94 -10.52
N ASP A 248 -19.01 -4.37 -11.14
CA ASP A 248 -18.95 -5.52 -12.05
C ASP A 248 -18.42 -6.80 -11.38
N SER A 249 -18.39 -6.85 -10.04
CA SER A 249 -18.03 -8.06 -9.31
C SER A 249 -19.00 -9.20 -9.65
N ASN A 250 -18.44 -10.38 -9.96
CA ASN A 250 -19.22 -11.56 -10.30
C ASN A 250 -18.51 -12.83 -9.86
N GLY A 251 -18.39 -13.04 -8.56
CA GLY A 251 -17.76 -14.21 -7.95
C GLY A 251 -16.54 -13.92 -7.09
N GLY A 252 -16.01 -12.71 -7.09
CA GLY A 252 -14.94 -12.30 -6.17
C GLY A 252 -15.39 -12.30 -4.71
N THR A 253 -14.57 -12.84 -3.81
CA THR A 253 -14.90 -13.03 -2.41
C THR A 253 -13.96 -12.26 -1.47
N GLY A 254 -14.51 -11.70 -0.40
CA GLY A 254 -13.73 -11.05 0.66
C GLY A 254 -13.08 -9.73 0.26
N ASN A 255 -13.65 -9.02 -0.71
CA ASN A 255 -13.16 -7.73 -1.17
C ASN A 255 -13.73 -6.58 -0.33
N THR A 256 -12.93 -5.56 -0.09
CA THR A 256 -13.36 -4.31 0.53
C THR A 256 -13.04 -3.15 -0.39
N ALA A 257 -14.06 -2.41 -0.82
CA ALA A 257 -13.97 -1.25 -1.69
C ALA A 257 -14.68 -0.05 -1.05
N ALA A 258 -13.97 1.06 -0.86
CA ALA A 258 -14.56 2.29 -0.35
C ALA A 258 -14.10 3.50 -1.17
N GLY A 259 -15.00 4.04 -1.98
CA GLY A 259 -14.75 5.16 -2.88
C GLY A 259 -15.58 5.08 -4.15
N TYR A 260 -15.63 6.16 -4.91
CA TYR A 260 -16.24 6.21 -6.24
C TYR A 260 -15.43 5.32 -7.20
N GLY A 261 -16.06 4.40 -7.92
CA GLY A 261 -15.43 3.52 -8.91
C GLY A 261 -14.32 2.61 -8.33
N CYS A 262 -14.30 2.43 -7.02
CA CYS A 262 -13.29 1.63 -6.35
C CYS A 262 -13.50 0.14 -6.66
N LEU A 263 -12.47 -0.57 -7.17
CA LEU A 263 -12.58 -1.97 -7.59
C LEU A 263 -13.72 -2.23 -8.59
N ARG A 264 -14.07 -1.26 -9.42
CA ARG A 264 -15.28 -1.31 -10.25
C ARG A 264 -15.35 -2.55 -11.14
N ASP A 265 -14.29 -2.84 -11.90
CA ASP A 265 -14.25 -3.88 -12.93
C ASP A 265 -13.83 -5.26 -12.37
N ASN A 266 -13.76 -5.44 -11.03
CA ASN A 266 -13.34 -6.70 -10.42
C ASN A 266 -14.37 -7.80 -10.74
N THR A 267 -13.95 -8.83 -11.45
CA THR A 267 -14.86 -9.95 -11.78
C THR A 267 -14.74 -11.10 -10.80
N THR A 268 -13.54 -11.68 -10.64
CA THR A 268 -13.30 -12.85 -9.79
C THR A 268 -12.09 -12.70 -8.87
N GLY A 269 -11.49 -11.52 -8.78
CA GLY A 269 -10.39 -11.26 -7.85
C GLY A 269 -10.84 -11.30 -6.39
N ASP A 270 -10.08 -12.00 -5.53
CA ASP A 270 -10.39 -12.21 -4.12
C ASP A 270 -9.51 -11.38 -3.19
N SER A 271 -10.04 -11.11 -1.99
CA SER A 271 -9.27 -10.55 -0.88
C SER A 271 -8.53 -9.26 -1.21
N ASN A 272 -9.13 -8.40 -2.03
CA ASN A 272 -8.60 -7.08 -2.33
C ASN A 272 -9.15 -6.03 -1.36
N CYS A 273 -8.31 -5.08 -0.97
CA CYS A 273 -8.64 -3.98 -0.08
C CYS A 273 -8.34 -2.65 -0.80
N ALA A 274 -9.36 -1.91 -1.21
CA ALA A 274 -9.23 -0.70 -1.98
C ALA A 274 -9.97 0.49 -1.33
N TYR A 275 -9.26 1.58 -1.10
CA TYR A 275 -9.80 2.81 -0.52
C TYR A 275 -9.39 4.03 -1.34
N GLY A 276 -10.35 4.75 -1.87
CA GLY A 276 -10.14 5.98 -2.64
C GLY A 276 -10.88 5.95 -3.97
N LYS A 277 -11.06 7.13 -4.57
CA LYS A 277 -11.65 7.23 -5.89
C LYS A 277 -10.78 6.50 -6.91
N ASP A 278 -11.38 5.63 -7.74
CA ASP A 278 -10.76 4.84 -8.80
C ASP A 278 -9.53 4.00 -8.32
N ALA A 279 -9.49 3.64 -7.01
CA ALA A 279 -8.46 2.74 -6.50
C ALA A 279 -8.75 1.31 -6.99
N LEU A 280 -7.74 0.67 -7.64
CA LEU A 280 -7.83 -0.69 -8.20
C LEU A 280 -9.00 -0.85 -9.21
N ASP A 281 -9.36 0.22 -9.92
CA ASP A 281 -10.56 0.35 -10.74
C ASP A 281 -10.69 -0.75 -11.80
N THR A 282 -9.62 -1.02 -12.57
CA THR A 282 -9.63 -1.98 -13.69
C THR A 282 -9.25 -3.41 -13.33
N ASN A 283 -9.14 -3.75 -12.05
CA ASN A 283 -8.82 -5.11 -11.63
C ASN A 283 -9.90 -6.08 -12.09
N THR A 284 -9.53 -7.20 -12.70
CA THR A 284 -10.46 -8.25 -13.11
C THR A 284 -10.33 -9.51 -12.28
N THR A 285 -9.14 -10.10 -12.21
CA THR A 285 -8.86 -11.38 -11.53
C THR A 285 -7.73 -11.29 -10.50
N GLY A 286 -7.05 -10.14 -10.40
CA GLY A 286 -5.97 -9.93 -9.42
C GLY A 286 -6.48 -10.06 -7.99
N SER A 287 -5.71 -10.76 -7.13
CA SER A 287 -6.11 -11.06 -5.75
C SER A 287 -5.05 -10.64 -4.73
N ASN A 288 -5.50 -10.44 -3.48
CA ASN A 288 -4.63 -10.07 -2.35
C ASN A 288 -3.93 -8.72 -2.54
N ASN A 289 -4.57 -7.75 -3.16
CA ASN A 289 -4.04 -6.40 -3.35
C ASN A 289 -4.55 -5.45 -2.27
N VAL A 290 -3.69 -4.54 -1.84
CA VAL A 290 -4.04 -3.38 -1.01
C VAL A 290 -3.79 -2.12 -1.83
N ALA A 291 -4.82 -1.31 -2.08
CA ALA A 291 -4.75 -0.06 -2.82
C ALA A 291 -5.41 1.07 -2.02
N VAL A 292 -4.64 2.05 -1.57
CA VAL A 292 -5.16 3.18 -0.77
C VAL A 292 -4.70 4.50 -1.38
N GLY A 293 -5.63 5.29 -1.88
CA GLY A 293 -5.38 6.59 -2.50
C GLY A 293 -6.14 6.78 -3.80
N LEU A 294 -6.27 8.04 -4.23
CA LEU A 294 -6.84 8.37 -5.54
C LEU A 294 -6.03 7.71 -6.65
N GLY A 295 -6.65 6.88 -7.47
CA GLY A 295 -6.00 6.21 -8.60
C GLY A 295 -4.83 5.27 -8.21
N ALA A 296 -4.80 4.79 -6.96
CA ALA A 296 -3.80 3.81 -6.55
C ALA A 296 -4.05 2.47 -7.26
N LEU A 297 -3.04 1.91 -7.92
CA LEU A 297 -3.09 0.62 -8.63
C LEU A 297 -4.19 0.54 -9.70
N THR A 298 -4.55 1.67 -10.33
CA THR A 298 -5.69 1.73 -11.27
C THR A 298 -5.53 0.81 -12.47
N GLY A 299 -4.33 0.71 -13.06
CA GLY A 299 -4.09 -0.08 -14.29
C GLY A 299 -3.92 -1.59 -14.07
N ASN A 300 -4.04 -2.08 -12.85
CA ASN A 300 -3.90 -3.51 -12.58
C ASN A 300 -5.13 -4.30 -13.05
N THR A 301 -4.93 -5.36 -13.81
CA THR A 301 -6.01 -6.25 -14.27
C THR A 301 -5.95 -7.64 -13.63
N THR A 302 -4.76 -8.26 -13.59
CA THR A 302 -4.57 -9.64 -13.11
C THR A 302 -3.47 -9.80 -12.06
N GLY A 303 -2.67 -8.75 -11.81
CA GLY A 303 -1.59 -8.76 -10.82
C GLY A 303 -2.10 -8.94 -9.40
N GLY A 304 -1.38 -9.69 -8.57
CA GLY A 304 -1.77 -9.95 -7.18
C GLY A 304 -0.65 -9.71 -6.17
N LYS A 305 -1.02 -9.62 -4.88
CA LYS A 305 -0.11 -9.44 -3.75
C LYS A 305 0.65 -8.11 -3.78
N ASN A 306 0.01 -7.05 -4.23
CA ASN A 306 0.56 -5.70 -4.22
C ASN A 306 0.13 -4.94 -2.97
N THR A 307 1.01 -4.10 -2.44
CA THR A 307 0.70 -3.13 -1.38
C THR A 307 0.99 -1.73 -1.92
N VAL A 308 -0.07 -0.98 -2.19
CA VAL A 308 0.00 0.32 -2.84
C VAL A 308 -0.71 1.38 -2.01
N VAL A 309 0.02 2.38 -1.54
CA VAL A 309 -0.53 3.46 -0.71
C VAL A 309 -0.04 4.82 -1.21
N GLY A 310 -0.92 5.63 -1.72
CA GLY A 310 -0.61 6.98 -2.21
C GLY A 310 -1.39 7.33 -3.47
N THR A 311 -1.62 8.62 -3.68
CA THR A 311 -2.26 9.11 -4.92
C THR A 311 -1.41 8.74 -6.13
N GLU A 312 -2.03 8.11 -7.12
CA GLU A 312 -1.39 7.65 -8.36
C GLU A 312 -0.16 6.75 -8.15
N ALA A 313 -0.04 6.07 -7.00
CA ALA A 313 1.00 5.06 -6.82
C ALA A 313 0.68 3.83 -7.67
N LEU A 314 1.70 3.26 -8.34
CA LEU A 314 1.61 2.08 -9.24
C LEU A 314 0.40 2.18 -10.19
N ASN A 315 0.24 3.34 -10.82
CA ASN A 315 -0.98 3.67 -11.57
C ASN A 315 -1.17 2.82 -12.85
N SER A 316 -0.11 2.46 -13.56
CA SER A 316 -0.19 1.93 -14.93
C SER A 316 0.32 0.49 -15.12
N ALA A 317 0.43 -0.31 -14.06
CA ALA A 317 1.03 -1.63 -14.14
C ALA A 317 0.09 -2.78 -13.82
N ASN A 318 0.20 -3.86 -14.58
CA ASN A 318 -0.45 -5.15 -14.31
C ASN A 318 0.59 -6.16 -13.78
N ILE A 319 1.09 -5.94 -12.57
CA ILE A 319 2.17 -6.72 -11.95
C ILE A 319 1.79 -7.23 -10.57
N GLY A 320 2.59 -8.17 -10.04
CA GLY A 320 2.42 -8.72 -8.70
C GLY A 320 3.65 -8.57 -7.80
N ASN A 321 3.46 -8.84 -6.51
CA ASN A 321 4.51 -8.84 -5.49
C ASN A 321 5.28 -7.51 -5.35
N THR A 322 4.59 -6.38 -5.45
CA THR A 322 5.18 -5.04 -5.48
C THR A 322 4.68 -4.21 -4.29
N VAL A 323 5.59 -3.42 -3.72
CA VAL A 323 5.28 -2.42 -2.69
C VAL A 323 5.52 -1.02 -3.26
N ALA A 324 4.47 -0.18 -3.28
CA ALA A 324 4.55 1.21 -3.71
C ALA A 324 3.85 2.12 -2.68
N ILE A 325 4.62 2.88 -1.91
CA ILE A 325 4.09 3.74 -0.86
C ILE A 325 4.59 5.18 -1.07
N GLY A 326 3.70 6.08 -1.39
CA GLY A 326 4.00 7.49 -1.64
C GLY A 326 3.30 8.03 -2.89
N TYR A 327 3.20 9.35 -2.99
CA TYR A 327 2.68 10.01 -4.19
C TYR A 327 3.51 9.61 -5.41
N ARG A 328 2.87 9.02 -6.44
CA ARG A 328 3.49 8.53 -7.68
C ARG A 328 4.68 7.57 -7.50
N ALA A 329 4.73 6.83 -6.40
CA ALA A 329 5.69 5.74 -6.27
C ALA A 329 5.40 4.68 -7.34
N LEU A 330 6.40 4.28 -8.15
CA LEU A 330 6.26 3.32 -9.27
C LEU A 330 5.17 3.71 -10.30
N TYR A 331 5.02 4.99 -10.59
CA TYR A 331 3.90 5.50 -11.39
C TYR A 331 3.80 4.91 -12.81
N THR A 332 4.94 4.76 -13.54
CA THR A 332 4.97 4.32 -14.95
C THR A 332 5.46 2.89 -15.15
N ASN A 333 5.36 2.01 -14.14
CA ASN A 333 5.84 0.64 -14.27
C ASN A 333 5.06 -0.10 -15.36
N ASN A 334 5.75 -0.85 -16.22
CA ASN A 334 5.15 -1.73 -17.23
C ASN A 334 5.09 -3.17 -16.71
N ASP A 335 4.30 -4.02 -17.36
CA ASP A 335 3.92 -5.38 -16.94
C ASP A 335 5.07 -6.40 -16.71
N THR A 336 6.34 -5.97 -16.74
CA THR A 336 7.52 -6.86 -16.58
C THR A 336 8.43 -6.50 -15.40
N GLY A 337 8.18 -5.41 -14.69
CA GLY A 337 9.02 -4.96 -13.57
C GLY A 337 8.61 -5.55 -12.22
N TYR A 338 8.83 -6.84 -11.98
CA TYR A 338 8.41 -7.53 -10.74
C TYR A 338 9.31 -7.27 -9.53
N ASN A 339 8.76 -7.47 -8.33
CA ASN A 339 9.47 -7.46 -7.05
C ASN A 339 10.19 -6.14 -6.72
N ASN A 340 9.60 -5.02 -7.11
CA ASN A 340 10.10 -3.71 -6.72
C ASN A 340 9.50 -3.25 -5.39
N THR A 341 10.31 -2.55 -4.59
CA THR A 341 9.86 -1.87 -3.38
C THR A 341 10.17 -0.37 -3.52
N ALA A 342 9.15 0.46 -3.56
CA ALA A 342 9.26 1.91 -3.65
C ALA A 342 8.53 2.58 -2.49
N VAL A 343 9.27 3.22 -1.61
CA VAL A 343 8.71 3.94 -0.46
C VAL A 343 9.23 5.36 -0.45
N GLY A 344 8.37 6.30 -0.76
CA GLY A 344 8.70 7.73 -0.80
C GLY A 344 7.99 8.47 -1.93
N TYR A 345 7.96 9.79 -1.84
CA TYR A 345 7.45 10.68 -2.88
C TYR A 345 8.24 10.46 -4.17
N GLN A 346 7.59 10.04 -5.27
CA GLN A 346 8.17 9.77 -6.59
C GLN A 346 9.33 8.74 -6.59
N ALA A 347 9.37 7.82 -5.61
CA ALA A 347 10.34 6.73 -5.64
C ALA A 347 10.06 5.80 -6.83
N LEU A 348 11.09 5.48 -7.64
CA LEU A 348 10.99 4.66 -8.88
C LEU A 348 9.90 5.16 -9.85
N GLN A 349 9.66 6.47 -9.92
CA GLN A 349 8.52 7.05 -10.67
C GLN A 349 8.47 6.60 -12.13
N TYR A 350 9.61 6.59 -12.83
CA TYR A 350 9.70 6.29 -14.26
C TYR A 350 10.19 4.87 -14.58
N ASN A 351 10.18 3.96 -13.59
CA ASN A 351 10.57 2.57 -13.83
C ASN A 351 9.63 1.92 -14.86
N THR A 352 10.20 1.35 -15.92
CA THR A 352 9.40 0.68 -16.96
C THR A 352 9.49 -0.84 -16.85
N THR A 353 10.69 -1.41 -16.96
CA THR A 353 10.90 -2.86 -16.94
C THR A 353 11.91 -3.32 -15.90
N GLY A 354 12.54 -2.38 -15.17
CA GLY A 354 13.50 -2.69 -14.12
C GLY A 354 12.85 -3.51 -12.99
N ALA A 355 13.49 -4.59 -12.57
CA ALA A 355 13.00 -5.53 -11.57
C ALA A 355 13.92 -5.59 -10.35
N GLN A 356 13.37 -6.03 -9.20
CA GLN A 356 14.14 -6.28 -7.97
C GLN A 356 14.86 -5.03 -7.44
N ASN A 357 14.30 -3.84 -7.66
CA ASN A 357 14.82 -2.60 -7.13
C ASN A 357 14.19 -2.27 -5.77
N ASN A 358 15.00 -1.80 -4.83
CA ASN A 358 14.58 -1.32 -3.53
C ASN A 358 14.89 0.17 -3.40
N ALA A 359 13.87 1.00 -3.34
CA ALA A 359 13.96 2.46 -3.27
C ALA A 359 13.24 2.99 -2.02
N PHE A 360 13.99 3.55 -1.09
CA PHE A 360 13.47 4.13 0.14
C PHE A 360 13.94 5.58 0.30
N GLY A 361 13.04 6.51 0.10
CA GLY A 361 13.29 7.95 0.21
C GLY A 361 12.62 8.74 -0.90
N ARG A 362 12.56 10.05 -0.74
CA ARG A 362 12.01 10.94 -1.74
C ARG A 362 12.88 10.93 -3.01
N GLN A 363 12.26 10.71 -4.18
CA GLN A 363 12.88 10.71 -5.51
C GLN A 363 14.07 9.74 -5.63
N THR A 364 14.03 8.65 -4.87
CA THR A 364 15.03 7.59 -4.93
C THR A 364 14.80 6.77 -6.20
N LEU A 365 15.85 6.54 -7.01
CA LEU A 365 15.74 5.85 -8.31
C LEU A 365 14.64 6.43 -9.21
N GLU A 366 14.36 7.74 -9.11
CA GLU A 366 13.23 8.38 -9.81
C GLU A 366 13.23 8.12 -11.32
N ASP A 367 14.39 8.30 -11.97
CA ASP A 367 14.54 8.19 -13.43
C ASP A 367 14.87 6.77 -13.92
N ASN A 368 14.87 5.76 -13.02
CA ASN A 368 15.17 4.39 -13.42
C ASN A 368 14.17 3.91 -14.47
N THR A 369 14.65 3.35 -15.57
CA THR A 369 13.80 2.80 -16.63
C THR A 369 13.89 1.27 -16.70
N THR A 370 15.08 0.73 -16.93
CA THR A 370 15.31 -0.70 -17.13
C THR A 370 16.34 -1.30 -16.18
N GLY A 371 17.03 -0.47 -15.39
CA GLY A 371 18.00 -0.91 -14.39
C GLY A 371 17.37 -1.82 -13.35
N SER A 372 18.07 -2.90 -12.98
CA SER A 372 17.57 -3.94 -12.07
C SER A 372 18.54 -4.20 -10.92
N ASN A 373 18.04 -4.81 -9.83
CA ASN A 373 18.85 -5.16 -8.65
C ASN A 373 19.52 -3.97 -7.95
N ASN A 374 18.95 -2.77 -8.06
CA ASN A 374 19.46 -1.61 -7.37
C ASN A 374 18.88 -1.49 -5.95
N CYS A 375 19.71 -1.07 -5.00
CA CYS A 375 19.33 -0.81 -3.62
C CYS A 375 19.65 0.64 -3.26
N ALA A 376 18.64 1.47 -3.06
CA ALA A 376 18.77 2.89 -2.82
C ALA A 376 18.01 3.35 -1.58
N PHE A 377 18.71 3.96 -0.64
CA PHE A 377 18.16 4.52 0.59
C PHE A 377 18.65 5.94 0.81
N GLY A 378 17.75 6.88 0.89
CA GLY A 378 18.05 8.28 1.17
C GLY A 378 17.35 9.24 0.21
N TYR A 379 17.42 10.51 0.48
CA TYR A 379 16.93 11.55 -0.42
C TYR A 379 17.80 11.61 -1.68
N LEU A 380 17.21 11.53 -2.88
CA LEU A 380 17.88 11.56 -4.20
C LEU A 380 18.94 10.46 -4.43
N SER A 381 18.97 9.39 -3.62
CA SER A 381 19.92 8.29 -3.86
C SER A 381 19.61 7.62 -5.21
N LEU A 382 20.63 7.45 -6.07
CA LEU A 382 20.49 6.89 -7.43
C LEU A 382 19.40 7.58 -8.28
N GLN A 383 19.12 8.87 -8.04
CA GLN A 383 17.98 9.56 -8.66
C GLN A 383 17.96 9.42 -10.18
N ARG A 384 19.07 9.70 -10.85
CA ARG A 384 19.15 9.73 -12.31
C ARG A 384 19.54 8.40 -12.96
N ASN A 385 19.57 7.31 -12.19
CA ASN A 385 19.85 6.00 -12.77
C ASN A 385 18.81 5.65 -13.83
N THR A 386 19.22 5.34 -15.04
CA THR A 386 18.30 4.94 -16.12
C THR A 386 18.37 3.45 -16.40
N THR A 387 19.55 2.93 -16.72
CA THR A 387 19.75 1.53 -17.10
C THR A 387 20.77 0.79 -16.23
N GLY A 388 21.49 1.51 -15.35
CA GLY A 388 22.48 0.93 -14.44
C GLY A 388 21.86 -0.10 -13.52
N SER A 389 22.56 -1.20 -13.29
CA SER A 389 22.07 -2.34 -12.48
C SER A 389 23.06 -2.69 -11.36
N SER A 390 22.58 -3.40 -10.34
CA SER A 390 23.40 -3.88 -9.22
C SER A 390 24.10 -2.75 -8.44
N ASN A 391 23.52 -1.57 -8.38
CA ASN A 391 24.08 -0.45 -7.62
C ASN A 391 23.48 -0.41 -6.20
N THR A 392 24.31 -0.05 -5.23
CA THR A 392 23.91 0.23 -3.86
C THR A 392 24.21 1.69 -3.52
N GLY A 393 23.18 2.49 -3.29
CA GLY A 393 23.28 3.87 -2.82
C GLY A 393 22.63 4.01 -1.45
N LEU A 394 23.41 4.31 -0.42
CA LEU A 394 22.93 4.49 0.94
C LEU A 394 23.40 5.83 1.50
N GLY A 395 22.55 6.82 1.45
CA GLY A 395 22.82 8.19 1.90
C GLY A 395 22.09 9.24 1.07
N HIS A 396 22.12 10.48 1.53
CA HIS A 396 21.66 11.64 0.76
C HIS A 396 22.57 11.79 -0.47
N ASN A 397 22.01 11.96 -1.66
CA ASN A 397 22.70 12.07 -2.95
C ASN A 397 23.71 10.93 -3.28
N ALA A 398 23.70 9.80 -2.57
CA ALA A 398 24.59 8.69 -2.92
C ALA A 398 24.29 8.21 -4.35
N LEU A 399 25.30 8.30 -5.27
CA LEU A 399 25.16 7.97 -6.70
C LEU A 399 24.04 8.76 -7.41
N SER A 400 23.77 10.00 -7.01
CA SER A 400 22.59 10.75 -7.51
C SER A 400 22.59 10.96 -9.02
N LEU A 401 23.74 11.19 -9.65
CA LEU A 401 23.89 11.42 -11.08
C LEU A 401 24.23 10.16 -11.89
N ASN A 402 24.25 8.98 -11.26
CA ASN A 402 24.49 7.72 -11.97
C ASN A 402 23.45 7.53 -13.08
N THR A 403 23.90 7.25 -14.30
CA THR A 403 22.97 7.06 -15.44
C THR A 403 22.93 5.61 -15.92
N THR A 404 24.03 5.09 -16.37
CA THR A 404 24.12 3.74 -16.99
C THR A 404 25.12 2.83 -16.29
N ALA A 405 25.86 3.34 -15.30
CA ALA A 405 26.89 2.57 -14.61
C ALA A 405 26.29 1.50 -13.71
N SER A 406 26.99 0.39 -13.58
CA SER A 406 26.58 -0.78 -12.80
C SER A 406 27.64 -1.18 -11.77
N ASP A 407 27.24 -2.03 -10.84
CA ASP A 407 28.11 -2.67 -9.84
C ASP A 407 28.81 -1.67 -8.90
N ASN A 408 28.21 -0.53 -8.62
CA ASN A 408 28.74 0.48 -7.72
C ASN A 408 28.13 0.36 -6.32
N THR A 409 28.95 0.61 -5.29
CA THR A 409 28.51 0.72 -3.90
C THR A 409 28.90 2.07 -3.33
N ALA A 410 27.93 2.90 -2.96
CA ALA A 410 28.11 4.20 -2.35
C ALA A 410 27.38 4.27 -1.00
N VAL A 411 28.09 4.50 0.08
CA VAL A 411 27.57 4.61 1.43
C VAL A 411 28.08 5.89 2.09
N GLY A 412 27.23 6.87 2.23
CA GLY A 412 27.55 8.17 2.82
C GLY A 412 26.80 9.32 2.18
N PHE A 413 26.85 10.49 2.79
CA PHE A 413 26.38 11.74 2.23
C PHE A 413 27.27 12.11 1.04
N ASP A 414 26.68 12.41 -0.14
CA ASP A 414 27.33 12.74 -1.42
C ASP A 414 28.40 11.73 -1.89
N ALA A 415 28.35 10.48 -1.36
CA ALA A 415 29.26 9.43 -1.83
C ALA A 415 29.01 9.12 -3.30
N MET A 416 30.02 9.28 -4.17
CA MET A 416 29.93 9.08 -5.62
C MET A 416 28.82 9.89 -6.29
N GLU A 417 28.54 11.11 -5.81
CA GLU A 417 27.42 11.92 -6.30
C GLU A 417 27.45 12.10 -7.83
N ASP A 418 28.61 12.50 -8.39
CA ASP A 418 28.76 12.87 -9.81
C ASP A 418 29.00 11.68 -10.75
N ASN A 419 28.99 10.43 -10.24
CA ASN A 419 29.24 9.27 -11.09
C ASN A 419 28.16 9.15 -12.18
N THR A 420 28.60 9.05 -13.44
CA THR A 420 27.69 8.89 -14.58
C THR A 420 27.78 7.50 -15.21
N THR A 421 28.99 7.08 -15.60
CA THR A 421 29.23 5.82 -16.31
C THR A 421 30.35 4.97 -15.71
N GLY A 422 31.02 5.42 -14.63
CA GLY A 422 32.04 4.65 -13.94
C GLY A 422 31.48 3.43 -13.24
N THR A 423 32.05 2.24 -13.47
CA THR A 423 31.53 0.97 -12.98
C THR A 423 32.43 0.33 -11.92
N SER A 424 31.84 -0.56 -11.10
CA SER A 424 32.60 -1.38 -10.16
C SER A 424 33.38 -0.57 -9.12
N ASN A 425 32.84 0.56 -8.69
CA ASN A 425 33.43 1.41 -7.67
C ASN A 425 32.82 1.13 -6.28
N THR A 426 33.63 1.29 -5.23
CA THR A 426 33.19 1.25 -3.84
C THR A 426 33.57 2.55 -3.15
N ALA A 427 32.59 3.32 -2.69
CA ALA A 427 32.78 4.54 -1.91
C ALA A 427 32.05 4.44 -0.57
N VAL A 428 32.78 4.53 0.53
CA VAL A 428 32.23 4.49 1.89
C VAL A 428 32.76 5.66 2.69
N GLY A 429 31.90 6.61 2.97
CA GLY A 429 32.25 7.82 3.71
C GLY A 429 31.56 9.05 3.12
N LYS A 430 31.45 10.11 3.92
CA LYS A 430 30.96 11.39 3.42
C LYS A 430 31.94 11.92 2.36
N ASP A 431 31.43 12.40 1.22
CA ASP A 431 32.20 12.92 0.08
C ASP A 431 33.29 11.94 -0.43
N ALA A 432 33.13 10.62 -0.24
CA ALA A 432 34.02 9.65 -0.83
C ALA A 432 33.77 9.51 -2.33
N LEU A 433 34.81 9.69 -3.16
CA LEU A 433 34.76 9.58 -4.62
C LEU A 433 33.67 10.48 -5.26
N THR A 434 33.38 11.64 -4.67
CA THR A 434 32.26 12.52 -5.03
C THR A 434 32.26 12.94 -6.48
N ASN A 435 33.40 13.43 -7.00
CA ASN A 435 33.52 13.99 -8.34
C ASN A 435 33.77 12.94 -9.44
N ASN A 436 33.70 11.63 -9.13
CA ASN A 436 33.93 10.60 -10.14
C ASN A 436 32.85 10.67 -11.23
N THR A 437 33.26 10.71 -12.49
CA THR A 437 32.34 10.72 -13.62
C THR A 437 32.36 9.40 -14.39
N THR A 438 33.54 8.95 -14.80
CA THR A 438 33.72 7.76 -15.64
C THR A 438 34.73 6.75 -15.12
N GLY A 439 35.51 7.10 -14.08
CA GLY A 439 36.52 6.21 -13.49
C GLY A 439 35.88 4.92 -12.93
N GLY A 440 36.52 3.78 -13.17
CA GLY A 440 36.04 2.47 -12.72
C GLY A 440 37.03 1.75 -11.81
N PHE A 441 36.54 0.70 -11.12
CA PHE A 441 37.34 -0.16 -10.25
C PHE A 441 38.05 0.57 -9.11
N ASN A 442 37.49 1.67 -8.61
CA ASN A 442 38.06 2.44 -7.50
C ASN A 442 37.45 1.97 -6.16
N THR A 443 38.28 1.95 -5.11
CA THR A 443 37.85 1.73 -3.72
C THR A 443 38.22 2.95 -2.89
N ALA A 444 37.24 3.69 -2.40
CA ALA A 444 37.40 4.87 -1.54
C ALA A 444 36.69 4.64 -0.21
N VAL A 445 37.43 4.53 0.88
CA VAL A 445 36.88 4.34 2.22
C VAL A 445 37.43 5.39 3.19
N GLY A 446 36.59 6.34 3.56
CA GLY A 446 36.92 7.46 4.44
C GLY A 446 36.31 8.77 3.95
N HIS A 447 36.11 9.73 4.82
CA HIS A 447 35.67 11.07 4.46
C HIS A 447 36.68 11.72 3.50
N LEU A 448 36.24 12.26 2.35
CA LEU A 448 37.05 12.87 1.29
C LEU A 448 38.11 11.90 0.68
N ALA A 449 37.95 10.58 0.78
CA ALA A 449 38.82 9.67 0.06
C ALA A 449 38.54 9.72 -1.43
N LEU A 450 39.56 9.99 -2.28
CA LEU A 450 39.44 10.13 -3.74
C LEU A 450 38.40 11.15 -4.20
N ASP A 451 38.13 12.19 -3.42
CA ASP A 451 37.00 13.11 -3.74
C ASP A 451 37.20 13.89 -5.04
N ALA A 452 38.43 14.27 -5.43
CA ALA A 452 38.69 14.95 -6.68
C ALA A 452 38.81 14.01 -7.93
N CYS A 453 38.76 12.68 -7.73
CA CYS A 453 38.92 11.73 -8.84
C CYS A 453 37.74 11.83 -9.82
N THR A 454 38.04 12.07 -11.09
CA THR A 454 37.04 12.22 -12.16
C THR A 454 37.02 11.03 -13.11
N THR A 455 38.18 10.63 -13.62
CA THR A 455 38.31 9.58 -14.65
C THR A 455 39.37 8.52 -14.33
N GLY A 456 40.06 8.65 -13.18
CA GLY A 456 41.09 7.69 -12.77
C GLY A 456 40.52 6.31 -12.42
N ASP A 457 41.23 5.24 -12.86
CA ASP A 457 40.81 3.87 -12.66
C ASP A 457 41.71 3.10 -11.69
N ASN A 458 41.18 2.02 -11.10
CA ASN A 458 41.95 1.05 -10.31
C ASN A 458 42.67 1.66 -9.09
N ASN A 459 42.09 2.64 -8.43
CA ASN A 459 42.66 3.27 -7.25
C ASN A 459 42.10 2.69 -5.96
N VAL A 460 42.92 2.58 -4.94
CA VAL A 460 42.53 2.23 -3.57
C VAL A 460 42.90 3.35 -2.61
N ALA A 461 41.92 4.02 -2.03
CA ALA A 461 42.11 5.05 -1.02
C ALA A 461 41.37 4.66 0.27
N MET A 462 42.10 4.42 1.35
CA MET A 462 41.51 4.06 2.64
C MET A 462 42.06 4.99 3.75
N GLY A 463 41.22 5.89 4.23
CA GLY A 463 41.58 6.86 5.29
C GLY A 463 40.97 8.22 5.01
N TYR A 464 40.92 9.08 6.03
CA TYR A 464 40.52 10.47 5.89
C TYR A 464 41.43 11.17 4.86
N ALA A 465 40.84 11.80 3.84
CA ALA A 465 41.53 12.56 2.80
C ALA A 465 42.69 11.77 2.12
N ALA A 466 42.54 10.46 1.94
CA ALA A 466 43.50 9.67 1.17
C ALA A 466 43.27 9.93 -0.33
N LEU A 467 44.35 10.28 -1.08
CA LEU A 467 44.33 10.61 -2.52
C LEU A 467 43.38 11.73 -2.89
N THR A 468 43.19 12.72 -2.04
CA THR A 468 42.20 13.79 -2.24
C THR A 468 42.41 14.54 -3.57
N ASP A 469 43.65 14.85 -3.97
CA ASP A 469 43.96 15.63 -5.17
C ASP A 469 44.13 14.78 -6.46
N LEU A 470 43.98 13.44 -6.39
CA LEU A 470 44.13 12.55 -7.56
C LEU A 470 42.91 12.67 -8.48
N THR A 471 43.10 13.18 -9.70
CA THR A 471 42.01 13.50 -10.64
C THR A 471 41.78 12.45 -11.72
N ASP A 472 42.78 12.16 -12.54
CA ASP A 472 42.68 11.38 -13.78
C ASP A 472 43.66 10.18 -13.86
N GLN A 473 44.53 10.03 -12.89
CA GLN A 473 45.49 8.95 -12.86
C GLN A 473 44.95 7.71 -12.15
N GLY A 474 45.52 6.56 -12.49
CA GLY A 474 45.10 5.27 -11.98
C GLY A 474 46.20 4.44 -11.32
N ASN A 475 45.83 3.24 -10.89
CA ASN A 475 46.69 2.22 -10.33
C ASN A 475 47.40 2.63 -9.04
N THR A 476 46.80 3.52 -8.26
CA THR A 476 47.39 4.06 -7.03
C THR A 476 46.74 3.44 -5.78
N THR A 477 47.53 3.03 -4.82
CA THR A 477 47.09 2.54 -3.51
C THR A 477 47.52 3.47 -2.40
N ALA A 478 46.59 4.04 -1.63
CA ALA A 478 46.89 4.86 -0.46
C ALA A 478 46.06 4.40 0.75
N ILE A 479 46.73 3.95 1.79
CA ILE A 479 46.11 3.46 3.01
C ILE A 479 46.69 4.23 4.23
N GLY A 480 45.87 5.06 4.83
CA GLY A 480 46.22 5.89 5.98
C GLY A 480 45.57 7.27 5.89
N ASN A 481 45.46 7.95 7.04
CA ASN A 481 44.97 9.31 7.11
C ASN A 481 45.92 10.22 6.29
N GLN A 482 45.37 10.95 5.29
CA GLN A 482 46.07 11.82 4.35
C GLN A 482 47.23 11.13 3.58
N ALA A 483 47.14 9.80 3.37
CA ALA A 483 48.10 9.11 2.52
C ALA A 483 47.91 9.56 1.06
N GLY A 484 48.99 10.08 0.44
CA GLY A 484 48.91 10.61 -0.92
C GLY A 484 48.00 11.83 -1.11
N GLU A 485 47.69 12.60 -0.05
CA GLU A 485 46.71 13.70 -0.09
C GLU A 485 46.90 14.64 -1.31
N ASN A 486 48.13 15.12 -1.55
CA ASN A 486 48.44 16.05 -2.66
C ASN A 486 49.01 15.34 -3.90
N ALA A 487 48.95 14.01 -3.98
CA ALA A 487 49.48 13.26 -5.12
C ALA A 487 48.53 13.31 -6.30
N VAL A 488 49.02 13.80 -7.44
CA VAL A 488 48.31 13.78 -8.76
C VAL A 488 48.94 12.79 -9.74
N GLY A 489 50.08 12.17 -9.40
CA GLY A 489 50.75 11.12 -10.18
C GLY A 489 50.21 9.73 -9.89
N GLY A 490 50.19 8.86 -10.92
CA GLY A 490 49.63 7.51 -10.83
C GLY A 490 50.66 6.42 -10.45
N SER A 491 50.17 5.19 -10.32
CA SER A 491 51.00 3.99 -10.06
C SER A 491 51.81 4.03 -8.74
N ASN A 492 51.30 4.73 -7.74
CA ASN A 492 51.97 4.87 -6.45
C ASN A 492 51.40 3.91 -5.39
N THR A 493 52.21 3.54 -4.39
CA THR A 493 51.79 2.78 -3.21
C THR A 493 52.16 3.53 -1.95
N PHE A 494 51.21 4.07 -1.21
CA PHE A 494 51.38 4.85 0.01
C PHE A 494 50.66 4.17 1.19
N VAL A 495 51.41 3.69 2.18
CA VAL A 495 50.81 3.02 3.35
C VAL A 495 51.35 3.63 4.64
N GLY A 496 50.51 4.34 5.35
CA GLY A 496 50.84 4.99 6.63
C GLY A 496 50.26 6.41 6.72
N TYR A 497 50.21 6.94 7.93
CA TYR A 497 49.82 8.33 8.18
C TYR A 497 50.76 9.29 7.42
N LEU A 498 50.20 10.17 6.55
CA LEU A 498 50.91 11.11 5.69
C LEU A 498 51.96 10.47 4.74
N ALA A 499 51.89 9.16 4.49
CA ALA A 499 52.80 8.51 3.53
C ALA A 499 52.52 9.06 2.13
N GLY A 500 53.57 9.51 1.41
CA GLY A 500 53.44 10.06 0.07
C GLY A 500 52.59 11.33 -0.04
N LYS A 501 52.36 12.06 1.06
CA LYS A 501 51.44 13.21 1.09
C LYS A 501 51.75 14.27 0.01
N GLY A 502 53.05 14.54 -0.25
CA GLY A 502 53.48 15.64 -1.10
C GLY A 502 53.48 17.01 -0.37
N LEU A 503 54.28 17.96 -0.83
CA LEU A 503 54.42 19.29 -0.21
C LEU A 503 53.30 20.26 -0.60
N SER A 504 52.62 20.05 -1.74
CA SER A 504 51.55 20.90 -2.26
C SER A 504 50.70 20.14 -3.26
N SER A 505 49.49 20.64 -3.54
CA SER A 505 48.66 20.15 -4.63
C SER A 505 49.46 20.12 -5.94
N GLY A 506 49.39 19.00 -6.66
CA GLY A 506 50.14 18.82 -7.93
C GLY A 506 51.47 18.06 -7.79
N CYS A 507 51.65 17.25 -6.73
CA CYS A 507 52.75 16.28 -6.66
C CYS A 507 52.56 15.20 -7.73
N ASN A 508 53.28 15.31 -8.89
CA ASN A 508 53.09 14.48 -10.06
C ASN A 508 54.02 13.25 -10.15
N GLY A 509 54.77 12.94 -9.10
CA GLY A 509 55.68 11.79 -9.06
C GLY A 509 54.91 10.48 -9.23
N GLN A 510 55.47 9.56 -10.06
CA GLN A 510 54.84 8.27 -10.36
C GLN A 510 55.69 7.08 -9.89
N SER A 511 55.05 5.92 -9.78
CA SER A 511 55.70 4.65 -9.46
C SER A 511 56.51 4.65 -8.15
N ASN A 512 56.06 5.39 -7.16
CA ASN A 512 56.69 5.45 -5.85
C ASN A 512 56.05 4.48 -4.86
N THR A 513 56.85 3.89 -4.00
CA THR A 513 56.40 3.07 -2.89
C THR A 513 56.82 3.73 -1.58
N ALA A 514 55.87 4.16 -0.75
CA ALA A 514 56.15 4.73 0.57
C ALA A 514 55.36 3.97 1.65
N VAL A 515 56.05 3.31 2.56
CA VAL A 515 55.44 2.55 3.65
C VAL A 515 56.01 3.02 5.00
N GLY A 516 55.16 3.61 5.80
CA GLY A 516 55.49 4.15 7.11
C GLY A 516 54.95 5.56 7.30
N ARG A 517 54.84 5.98 8.56
CA ARG A 517 54.43 7.34 8.93
C ARG A 517 55.39 8.36 8.32
N ASP A 518 54.84 9.40 7.64
CA ASP A 518 55.59 10.48 6.98
C ASP A 518 56.65 9.99 5.94
N ALA A 519 56.59 8.72 5.48
CA ALA A 519 57.46 8.23 4.43
C ALA A 519 57.16 8.98 3.10
N PHE A 520 58.21 9.51 2.43
CA PHE A 520 58.12 10.25 1.15
C PHE A 520 57.16 11.47 1.17
N SER A 521 56.94 12.08 2.34
CA SER A 521 55.98 13.17 2.53
C SER A 521 56.37 14.51 1.92
N GLY A 522 57.65 14.72 1.59
CA GLY A 522 58.17 15.95 0.99
C GLY A 522 58.21 16.00 -0.53
N ALA A 523 57.59 15.03 -1.22
CA ALA A 523 57.67 14.89 -2.67
C ALA A 523 56.96 16.01 -3.44
N THR A 524 57.51 16.35 -4.62
CA THR A 524 56.89 17.22 -5.63
C THR A 524 56.81 16.51 -6.99
N SER A 525 57.95 15.99 -7.50
CA SER A 525 57.99 15.31 -8.78
C SER A 525 58.91 14.08 -8.82
N GLY A 526 59.42 13.64 -7.70
CA GLY A 526 60.29 12.46 -7.63
C GLY A 526 59.54 11.17 -8.05
N GLU A 527 60.17 10.35 -8.88
CA GLU A 527 59.59 9.12 -9.44
C GLU A 527 60.41 7.90 -9.05
N GLN A 528 59.75 6.71 -9.08
CA GLN A 528 60.42 5.40 -8.92
C GLN A 528 61.17 5.26 -7.59
N ASN A 529 60.74 5.93 -6.53
CA ASN A 529 61.36 5.83 -5.23
C ASN A 529 60.71 4.74 -4.37
N THR A 530 61.52 4.06 -3.58
CA THR A 530 61.08 3.10 -2.54
C THR A 530 61.51 3.60 -1.17
N CYS A 531 60.56 4.02 -0.34
CA CYS A 531 60.75 4.59 0.98
C CYS A 531 60.04 3.75 2.03
N ILE A 532 60.73 2.93 2.79
CA ILE A 532 60.14 2.04 3.80
C ILE A 532 60.70 2.36 5.18
N GLY A 533 59.86 2.84 6.07
CA GLY A 533 60.20 3.24 7.42
C GLY A 533 59.65 4.62 7.79
N ARG A 534 59.49 4.93 9.08
CA ARG A 534 59.04 6.25 9.52
C ARG A 534 60.00 7.33 9.00
N ASN A 535 59.47 8.38 8.36
CA ASN A 535 60.19 9.49 7.74
C ASN A 535 61.22 9.05 6.67
N ALA A 536 61.17 7.82 6.14
CA ALA A 536 62.08 7.40 5.06
C ALA A 536 61.82 8.25 3.82
N GLY A 537 62.88 8.89 3.29
CA GLY A 537 62.76 9.78 2.11
C GLY A 537 61.90 11.03 2.33
N GLU A 538 61.61 11.45 3.58
CA GLU A 538 60.74 12.61 3.90
C GLU A 538 61.19 13.90 3.17
N ASN A 539 62.48 14.13 3.00
CA ASN A 539 63.01 15.34 2.38
C ASN A 539 63.17 15.27 0.84
N ILE A 540 62.84 14.15 0.20
CA ILE A 540 62.90 14.06 -1.26
C ILE A 540 61.84 14.98 -1.87
N THR A 541 62.26 15.83 -2.78
CA THR A 541 61.38 16.68 -3.59
C THR A 541 61.28 16.20 -5.06
N THR A 542 62.38 16.22 -5.79
CA THR A 542 62.48 15.85 -7.20
C THR A 542 63.40 14.66 -7.48
N GLY A 543 64.05 14.09 -6.46
CA GLY A 543 64.97 12.95 -6.62
C GLY A 543 64.20 11.68 -7.05
N SER A 544 64.81 10.93 -7.97
CA SER A 544 64.17 9.73 -8.58
C SER A 544 65.07 8.49 -8.44
N ASN A 545 64.42 7.30 -8.55
CA ASN A 545 65.09 5.99 -8.50
C ASN A 545 65.92 5.76 -7.23
N ASN A 546 65.36 6.11 -6.06
CA ASN A 546 66.07 5.95 -4.78
C ASN A 546 65.42 4.84 -3.93
N LEU A 547 66.23 4.14 -3.15
CA LEU A 547 65.82 3.18 -2.15
C LEU A 547 66.23 3.65 -0.74
N PHE A 548 65.25 3.94 0.11
CA PHE A 548 65.41 4.35 1.52
C PHE A 548 64.76 3.31 2.43
N LEU A 549 65.55 2.59 3.20
CA LEU A 549 65.05 1.60 4.13
C LEU A 549 65.47 1.93 5.58
N GLY A 550 64.51 2.03 6.45
CA GLY A 550 64.72 2.29 7.88
C GLY A 550 64.24 3.69 8.31
N VAL A 551 64.12 3.87 9.62
CA VAL A 551 63.68 5.13 10.25
C VAL A 551 64.62 6.27 9.89
N ASN A 552 64.06 7.40 9.37
CA ASN A 552 64.78 8.60 8.94
C ASN A 552 65.87 8.35 7.85
N ALA A 553 65.79 7.27 7.08
CA ALA A 553 66.69 7.03 5.95
C ALA A 553 66.51 8.12 4.89
N GLY A 554 67.62 8.78 4.46
CA GLY A 554 67.60 9.86 3.45
C GLY A 554 67.14 11.23 3.95
N THR A 555 66.92 11.39 5.25
CA THR A 555 66.65 12.70 5.90
C THR A 555 67.93 13.39 6.37
N SER A 556 67.81 14.60 6.97
CA SER A 556 68.92 15.30 7.59
C SER A 556 69.57 14.51 8.73
N LEU A 557 68.87 13.55 9.29
CA LEU A 557 69.37 12.61 10.32
C LEU A 557 69.96 11.34 9.69
N GLY A 558 70.01 11.21 8.37
CA GLY A 558 70.63 10.11 7.67
C GLY A 558 72.15 10.28 7.49
N PRO A 559 72.90 9.19 7.16
CA PRO A 559 74.35 9.19 7.08
C PRO A 559 74.90 10.14 5.99
N ASN A 560 74.12 10.55 5.04
CA ASN A 560 74.52 11.45 3.96
C ASN A 560 73.82 12.83 4.01
N GLY A 561 73.18 13.20 5.14
CA GLY A 561 72.31 14.38 5.24
C GLY A 561 71.01 14.27 4.44
N ALA A 562 70.27 15.36 4.32
CA ALA A 562 69.01 15.37 3.56
C ALA A 562 69.24 15.18 2.04
N ILE A 563 68.57 14.23 1.46
CA ILE A 563 68.60 13.98 0.01
C ILE A 563 67.31 14.54 -0.58
N ASN A 564 67.40 15.72 -1.18
CA ASN A 564 66.23 16.42 -1.75
C ASN A 564 66.04 16.16 -3.26
N THR A 565 67.12 16.24 -4.03
CA THR A 565 67.10 16.16 -5.50
C THR A 565 68.00 15.05 -6.06
N GLY A 566 68.63 14.25 -5.20
CA GLY A 566 69.56 13.18 -5.62
C GLY A 566 68.86 12.00 -6.25
N ASN A 567 69.41 11.42 -7.31
CA ASN A 567 68.89 10.23 -7.98
C ASN A 567 69.78 9.00 -7.77
N ASN A 568 69.21 7.79 -8.01
CA ASN A 568 69.93 6.51 -8.04
C ASN A 568 70.68 6.19 -6.74
N ARG A 569 70.09 6.44 -5.58
CA ARG A 569 70.71 6.27 -4.26
C ARG A 569 70.08 5.13 -3.49
N ILE A 570 70.90 4.42 -2.73
CA ILE A 570 70.48 3.43 -1.73
C ILE A 570 70.93 3.92 -0.36
N VAL A 571 70.00 4.11 0.58
CA VAL A 571 70.27 4.51 1.96
C VAL A 571 69.62 3.51 2.91
N LEU A 572 70.40 2.86 3.72
CA LEU A 572 69.98 1.90 4.74
C LEU A 572 70.17 2.48 6.13
N GLY A 573 69.08 2.73 6.86
CA GLY A 573 69.08 3.28 8.21
C GLY A 573 69.40 4.77 8.31
N ASN A 574 69.73 5.22 9.52
CA ASN A 574 70.07 6.59 9.89
C ASN A 574 71.41 6.66 10.58
N ASN A 575 71.84 7.84 11.10
CA ASN A 575 73.10 8.05 11.79
C ASN A 575 73.30 7.22 13.06
N THR A 576 72.25 6.58 13.57
CA THR A 576 72.36 5.69 14.78
C THR A 576 72.39 4.20 14.38
N THR A 577 72.40 3.87 13.11
CA THR A 577 72.47 2.49 12.62
C THR A 577 73.98 2.06 12.77
N ALA A 578 74.25 1.20 13.69
CA ALA A 578 75.67 0.83 14.08
C ALA A 578 76.26 -0.25 13.18
N GLU A 579 75.42 -1.18 12.67
CA GLU A 579 75.89 -2.33 11.88
C GLU A 579 74.90 -2.72 10.79
N ALA A 580 75.41 -3.11 9.64
CA ALA A 580 74.61 -3.74 8.54
C ALA A 580 75.23 -5.13 8.25
N HIS A 581 74.50 -6.19 8.58
CA HIS A 581 74.91 -7.57 8.27
C HIS A 581 74.48 -7.97 6.88
N ILE A 582 75.42 -8.00 5.93
CA ILE A 582 75.13 -8.38 4.53
C ILE A 582 75.88 -9.70 4.25
N LYS A 583 75.11 -10.77 4.03
CA LYS A 583 75.66 -12.12 3.81
C LYS A 583 76.09 -12.39 2.34
N VAL A 584 75.88 -11.45 1.43
CA VAL A 584 76.18 -11.56 -0.02
C VAL A 584 77.18 -10.46 -0.42
N SER A 585 78.07 -10.78 -1.35
CA SER A 585 79.03 -9.82 -1.90
C SER A 585 78.28 -8.80 -2.79
N PHE A 586 78.56 -7.53 -2.57
CA PHE A 586 78.16 -6.53 -3.55
C PHE A 586 79.07 -6.65 -4.78
N THR A 587 78.52 -6.94 -5.95
CA THR A 587 79.24 -6.86 -7.22
C THR A 587 79.06 -5.43 -7.73
N VAL A 588 80.14 -4.64 -7.65
CA VAL A 588 80.17 -3.33 -8.32
C VAL A 588 80.59 -3.54 -9.75
N THR A 589 79.68 -3.52 -10.67
CA THR A 589 80.00 -3.49 -12.13
C THR A 589 80.24 -2.00 -12.48
N SER A 590 81.46 -1.60 -12.58
CA SER A 590 81.79 -0.28 -13.13
C SER A 590 82.12 -0.44 -14.61
N ASP A 591 81.45 0.32 -15.47
CA ASP A 591 81.87 0.41 -16.89
C ASP A 591 83.20 1.13 -16.97
N GLU A 592 84.10 0.55 -17.70
CA GLU A 592 85.44 1.12 -17.91
C GLU A 592 85.41 2.50 -18.59
N ARG A 593 84.28 2.85 -19.21
CA ARG A 593 84.00 4.15 -19.82
C ARG A 593 83.71 5.29 -18.84
N ASP A 594 83.35 4.96 -17.59
CA ASP A 594 83.07 5.95 -16.50
C ASP A 594 84.31 6.33 -15.71
N LYS A 595 85.50 5.77 -16.06
CA LYS A 595 86.79 6.08 -15.46
C LYS A 595 87.59 7.06 -16.37
N ALA A 596 87.15 8.30 -16.45
CA ALA A 596 88.01 9.36 -16.99
C ALA A 596 89.19 9.58 -16.07
N ASP A 597 90.43 9.25 -16.48
CA ASP A 597 91.71 9.36 -15.82
C ASP A 597 92.19 8.08 -15.05
N ILE A 598 92.37 6.98 -15.74
CA ILE A 598 93.23 5.90 -15.29
C ILE A 598 94.62 6.24 -15.70
N THR A 599 95.40 6.92 -14.80
CA THR A 599 96.84 6.98 -14.91
C THR A 599 97.42 5.77 -14.16
N ASP A 600 98.39 5.10 -14.82
CA ASP A 600 99.10 4.00 -14.22
C ASP A 600 99.72 4.42 -12.87
N PHE A 601 99.32 3.67 -11.84
CA PHE A 601 99.80 3.88 -10.49
C PHE A 601 101.19 3.35 -10.39
N THR A 602 102.24 4.22 -10.47
CA THR A 602 103.69 3.82 -10.47
C THR A 602 104.28 3.55 -9.10
N LYS A 603 103.48 3.58 -8.02
CA LYS A 603 103.94 3.22 -6.66
C LYS A 603 103.57 1.76 -6.38
N GLY A 604 104.60 0.95 -6.36
CA GLY A 604 104.43 -0.51 -6.17
C GLY A 604 103.93 -0.94 -4.80
N LEU A 605 104.00 -2.23 -4.54
CA LEU A 605 103.50 -2.94 -3.35
C LEU A 605 103.86 -2.31 -1.98
N ASN A 606 104.89 -1.55 -1.89
CA ASN A 606 105.31 -0.87 -0.65
C ASN A 606 104.35 0.29 -0.25
N PHE A 607 103.66 0.92 -1.16
CA PHE A 607 102.62 1.91 -0.84
C PHE A 607 101.32 1.24 -0.37
N VAL A 608 100.97 0.15 -0.94
CA VAL A 608 99.80 -0.62 -0.56
C VAL A 608 99.95 -1.19 0.86
N ASN A 609 101.13 -1.65 1.18
CA ASN A 609 101.47 -2.20 2.56
C ASN A 609 101.58 -1.07 3.63
N ALA A 610 101.67 0.20 3.24
CA ALA A 610 101.64 1.33 4.16
C ALA A 610 100.27 1.86 4.50
N LEU A 611 99.24 1.45 3.74
CA LEU A 611 97.86 1.75 4.03
C LEU A 611 97.37 0.81 5.12
N ARG A 612 97.38 1.24 6.36
CA ARG A 612 96.74 0.50 7.46
C ARG A 612 95.22 0.60 7.27
N PRO A 613 94.47 -0.50 7.26
CA PRO A 613 93.07 -0.42 7.38
C PRO A 613 92.70 0.19 8.72
N VAL A 614 91.92 1.27 8.71
CA VAL A 614 91.29 1.86 9.90
C VAL A 614 90.03 1.10 10.19
#